data_43a4cf9751e97c8de7f44c0def2943d5
#
_entry.id   43a4cf9751e97c8de7f44c0def2943d5
#
_cell.length_a   1.000
_cell.length_b   1.000
_cell.length_c   1.000
_cell.angle_alpha   90.00
_cell.angle_beta   90.00
_cell.angle_gamma   90.00
#
_symmetry.space_group_name_H-M   'P 1'
#
loop_
_entity.id
_entity.type
_entity.pdbx_description
1 polymer ?
#
loop_
_entity_poly.entity_id
_entity_poly.type
_entity_poly.pdbx_seq_one_letter_code
_entity_poly.pdbx_strand_id
1 'polypeptide(L)'
;PEGFLAIDGILDLCLNVVDGLVVYPKVIEKHMMSELPFMATENIMMDAVKLGGNRQELHERIRELSMEAGRNVKVEGKENNLLELIAADPAFPMGLEELKASMDPSKYIGRSKEQVEAFLKNVIHPILEANKDLLGVKAEINV
;
A
#
# COMPACT_ATOMS: atom_id res chain seq x y z
N PRO A 1 -8.92 41.14 -4.48
CA PRO A 1 -7.56 41.01 -3.90
C PRO A 1 -7.49 39.98 -2.79
N GLU A 2 -8.46 39.99 -1.84
CA GLU A 2 -8.45 39.13 -0.65
C GLU A 2 -8.40 37.63 -1.00
N GLY A 3 -9.19 37.19 -1.98
CA GLY A 3 -9.19 35.80 -2.41
C GLY A 3 -7.85 35.33 -3.00
N PHE A 4 -7.15 36.19 -3.71
CA PHE A 4 -5.81 35.88 -4.25
C PHE A 4 -4.76 35.79 -3.14
N LEU A 5 -4.81 36.71 -2.15
CA LEU A 5 -3.89 36.65 -1.00
C LEU A 5 -4.13 35.39 -0.15
N ALA A 6 -5.40 34.96 0.01
CA ALA A 6 -5.71 33.74 0.71
C ALA A 6 -5.18 32.48 -0.01
N ILE A 7 -5.31 32.42 -1.34
CA ILE A 7 -4.75 31.32 -2.14
C ILE A 7 -3.24 31.29 -2.08
N ASP A 8 -2.59 32.45 -2.17
CA ASP A 8 -1.15 32.57 -2.08
C ASP A 8 -0.63 32.01 -0.73
N GLY A 9 -1.25 32.44 0.38
CA GLY A 9 -0.92 31.89 1.70
C GLY A 9 -1.16 30.39 1.84
N ILE A 10 -2.22 29.84 1.20
CA ILE A 10 -2.48 28.38 1.17
C ILE A 10 -1.38 27.67 0.39
N LEU A 11 -0.95 28.20 -0.75
CA LEU A 11 0.11 27.61 -1.56
C LEU A 11 1.44 27.59 -0.82
N ASP A 12 1.78 28.67 -0.12
CA ASP A 12 2.97 28.74 0.72
C ASP A 12 2.95 27.68 1.83
N LEU A 13 1.83 27.51 2.51
CA LEU A 13 1.66 26.45 3.50
C LEU A 13 1.82 25.05 2.87
N CYS A 14 1.22 24.83 1.70
CA CYS A 14 1.36 23.55 0.98
C CYS A 14 2.83 23.27 0.62
N LEU A 15 3.55 24.26 0.09
CA LEU A 15 4.96 24.13 -0.25
C LEU A 15 5.80 23.79 0.99
N ASN A 16 5.59 24.51 2.10
CA ASN A 16 6.30 24.24 3.35
C ASN A 16 6.04 22.82 3.88
N VAL A 17 4.80 22.35 3.85
CA VAL A 17 4.44 20.99 4.28
C VAL A 17 5.08 19.93 3.38
N VAL A 18 5.04 20.12 2.05
CA VAL A 18 5.60 19.16 1.09
C VAL A 18 7.12 19.11 1.16
N ASP A 19 7.78 20.27 1.31
CA ASP A 19 9.25 20.35 1.43
C ASP A 19 9.75 19.69 2.74
N GLY A 20 8.97 19.82 3.82
CA GLY A 20 9.27 19.22 5.13
C GLY A 20 8.77 17.77 5.30
N LEU A 21 8.19 17.15 4.28
CA LEU A 21 7.59 15.82 4.40
C LEU A 21 8.65 14.73 4.64
N VAL A 22 8.51 14.04 5.77
CA VAL A 22 9.40 12.93 6.11
C VAL A 22 8.67 11.60 5.90
N VAL A 23 9.25 10.73 5.08
CA VAL A 23 8.72 9.39 4.82
C VAL A 23 9.53 8.37 5.61
N TYR A 24 8.85 7.47 6.31
CA TYR A 24 9.45 6.38 7.08
C TYR A 24 9.14 5.02 6.41
N PRO A 25 9.95 4.57 5.41
CA PRO A 25 9.65 3.37 4.62
C PRO A 25 9.47 2.11 5.48
N LYS A 26 10.27 1.96 6.53
CA LYS A 26 10.16 0.79 7.43
C LYS A 26 8.88 0.75 8.26
N VAL A 27 8.33 1.91 8.61
CA VAL A 27 7.03 2.01 9.29
C VAL A 27 5.91 1.64 8.33
N ILE A 28 5.97 2.14 7.09
CA ILE A 28 5.02 1.80 6.03
C ILE A 28 5.06 0.29 5.73
N GLU A 29 6.26 -0.27 5.56
CA GLU A 29 6.46 -1.71 5.35
C GLU A 29 5.83 -2.54 6.47
N LYS A 30 6.08 -2.17 7.74
CA LYS A 30 5.50 -2.87 8.91
C LYS A 30 3.97 -2.84 8.88
N HIS A 31 3.37 -1.69 8.61
CA HIS A 31 1.91 -1.54 8.52
C HIS A 31 1.34 -2.36 7.34
N MET A 32 1.98 -2.29 6.17
CA MET A 32 1.55 -3.08 5.02
C MET A 32 1.62 -4.58 5.31
N MET A 33 2.73 -5.06 5.86
CA MET A 33 2.92 -6.48 6.13
C MET A 33 1.96 -7.03 7.19
N SER A 34 1.39 -6.18 8.07
CA SER A 34 0.35 -6.60 9.00
C SER A 34 -1.01 -6.88 8.33
N GLU A 35 -1.31 -6.21 7.21
CA GLU A 35 -2.59 -6.33 6.50
C GLU A 35 -2.49 -7.18 5.22
N LEU A 36 -1.29 -7.26 4.63
CA LEU A 36 -1.06 -7.93 3.35
C LEU A 36 -1.53 -9.39 3.31
N PRO A 37 -1.41 -10.22 4.37
CA PRO A 37 -1.94 -11.58 4.36
C PRO A 37 -3.44 -11.64 4.07
N PHE A 38 -4.25 -10.69 4.56
CA PHE A 38 -5.67 -10.62 4.27
C PHE A 38 -5.95 -10.21 2.82
N MET A 39 -5.16 -9.30 2.28
CA MET A 39 -5.27 -8.86 0.88
C MET A 39 -4.85 -9.95 -0.11
N ALA A 40 -3.90 -10.79 0.28
CA ALA A 40 -3.31 -11.82 -0.57
C ALA A 40 -4.15 -13.12 -0.65
N THR A 41 -5.22 -13.24 0.12
CA THR A 41 -6.02 -14.47 0.23
C THR A 41 -6.52 -15.02 -1.10
N GLU A 42 -6.92 -14.15 -2.04
CA GLU A 42 -7.36 -14.58 -3.36
C GLU A 42 -6.20 -15.17 -4.18
N ASN A 43 -5.02 -14.54 -4.14
CA ASN A 43 -3.84 -15.04 -4.84
C ASN A 43 -3.39 -16.39 -4.28
N ILE A 44 -3.36 -16.53 -2.94
CA ILE A 44 -3.06 -17.78 -2.25
C ILE A 44 -4.04 -18.89 -2.68
N MET A 45 -5.34 -18.58 -2.68
CA MET A 45 -6.36 -19.52 -3.12
C MET A 45 -6.15 -19.93 -4.57
N MET A 46 -5.88 -18.98 -5.46
CA MET A 46 -5.66 -19.27 -6.89
C MET A 46 -4.40 -20.11 -7.12
N ASP A 47 -3.35 -19.88 -6.35
CA ASP A 47 -2.14 -20.68 -6.44
C ASP A 47 -2.38 -22.12 -5.91
N ALA A 48 -3.14 -22.27 -4.83
CA ALA A 48 -3.56 -23.59 -4.34
C ALA A 48 -4.46 -24.33 -5.35
N VAL A 49 -5.33 -23.62 -6.08
CA VAL A 49 -6.14 -24.22 -7.17
C VAL A 49 -5.25 -24.70 -8.32
N LYS A 50 -4.22 -23.96 -8.71
CA LYS A 50 -3.25 -24.40 -9.74
C LYS A 50 -2.51 -25.67 -9.34
N LEU A 51 -2.33 -25.90 -8.04
CA LEU A 51 -1.74 -27.10 -7.47
C LEU A 51 -2.75 -28.27 -7.31
N GLY A 52 -3.98 -28.09 -7.77
CA GLY A 52 -5.03 -29.14 -7.80
C GLY A 52 -6.08 -29.02 -6.71
N GLY A 53 -6.08 -27.97 -5.91
CA GLY A 53 -7.09 -27.74 -4.86
C GLY A 53 -8.47 -27.40 -5.43
N ASN A 54 -9.53 -27.75 -4.68
CA ASN A 54 -10.91 -27.40 -5.02
C ASN A 54 -11.19 -25.96 -4.62
N ARG A 55 -11.53 -25.11 -5.60
CA ARG A 55 -11.75 -23.66 -5.37
C ARG A 55 -12.81 -23.37 -4.30
N GLN A 56 -13.91 -24.13 -4.25
CA GLN A 56 -15.00 -23.88 -3.30
C GLN A 56 -14.59 -24.26 -1.87
N GLU A 57 -13.89 -25.37 -1.70
CA GLU A 57 -13.37 -25.81 -0.41
C GLU A 57 -12.30 -24.83 0.10
N LEU A 58 -11.36 -24.45 -0.76
CA LEU A 58 -10.31 -23.49 -0.43
C LEU A 58 -10.88 -22.12 -0.06
N HIS A 59 -11.92 -21.64 -0.75
CA HIS A 59 -12.59 -20.39 -0.43
C HIS A 59 -13.19 -20.43 0.99
N GLU A 60 -13.90 -21.50 1.33
CA GLU A 60 -14.49 -21.63 2.67
C GLU A 60 -13.42 -21.74 3.75
N ARG A 61 -12.37 -22.52 3.50
CA ARG A 61 -11.24 -22.62 4.46
C ARG A 61 -10.54 -21.26 4.69
N ILE A 62 -10.23 -20.52 3.62
CA ILE A 62 -9.66 -19.16 3.74
C ILE A 62 -10.59 -18.25 4.53
N ARG A 63 -11.90 -18.32 4.30
CA ARG A 63 -12.87 -17.52 5.05
C ARG A 63 -12.81 -17.81 6.55
N GLU A 64 -12.81 -19.09 6.95
CA GLU A 64 -12.73 -19.52 8.35
C GLU A 64 -11.41 -19.06 8.99
N LEU A 65 -10.28 -19.35 8.35
CA LEU A 65 -8.94 -19.00 8.84
C LEU A 65 -8.75 -17.46 8.92
N SER A 66 -9.31 -16.72 7.97
CA SER A 66 -9.27 -15.25 7.99
C SER A 66 -10.09 -14.67 9.15
N MET A 67 -11.22 -15.29 9.51
CA MET A 67 -12.00 -14.87 10.67
C MET A 67 -11.26 -15.17 11.98
N GLU A 68 -10.57 -16.30 12.08
CA GLU A 68 -9.74 -16.64 13.23
C GLU A 68 -8.57 -15.65 13.39
N ALA A 69 -7.79 -15.44 12.31
CA ALA A 69 -6.70 -14.47 12.33
C ALA A 69 -7.20 -13.04 12.63
N GLY A 70 -8.33 -12.65 12.04
CA GLY A 70 -8.97 -11.36 12.31
C GLY A 70 -9.37 -11.17 13.77
N ARG A 71 -9.85 -12.23 14.43
CA ARG A 71 -10.13 -12.22 15.86
C ARG A 71 -8.84 -12.04 16.68
N ASN A 72 -7.77 -12.78 16.34
CA ASN A 72 -6.48 -12.66 17.01
C ASN A 72 -5.96 -11.23 16.95
N VAL A 73 -6.04 -10.58 15.78
CA VAL A 73 -5.60 -9.19 15.59
C VAL A 73 -6.51 -8.20 16.31
N LYS A 74 -7.84 -8.27 16.06
CA LYS A 74 -8.78 -7.21 16.45
C LYS A 74 -9.28 -7.32 17.88
N VAL A 75 -9.42 -8.53 18.40
CA VAL A 75 -9.94 -8.77 19.76
C VAL A 75 -8.82 -9.00 20.75
N GLU A 76 -7.79 -9.74 20.35
CA GLU A 76 -6.71 -10.14 21.27
C GLU A 76 -5.45 -9.26 21.15
N GLY A 77 -5.39 -8.36 20.13
CA GLY A 77 -4.25 -7.46 19.91
C GLY A 77 -2.95 -8.19 19.54
N LYS A 78 -3.06 -9.41 19.01
CA LYS A 78 -1.93 -10.21 18.56
C LYS A 78 -1.51 -9.84 17.13
N GLU A 79 -0.35 -10.32 16.71
CA GLU A 79 0.08 -10.22 15.32
C GLU A 79 -0.80 -11.10 14.40
N ASN A 80 -0.83 -10.71 13.12
CA ASN A 80 -1.54 -11.45 12.09
C ASN A 80 -0.84 -12.79 11.83
N ASN A 81 -1.51 -13.88 12.13
CA ASN A 81 -1.02 -15.26 11.95
C ASN A 81 -1.73 -16.02 10.82
N LEU A 82 -2.35 -15.32 9.87
CA LEU A 82 -3.13 -15.95 8.81
C LEU A 82 -2.28 -16.89 7.94
N LEU A 83 -1.04 -16.52 7.62
CA LEU A 83 -0.15 -17.36 6.82
C LEU A 83 0.23 -18.67 7.55
N GLU A 84 0.44 -18.58 8.85
CA GLU A 84 0.71 -19.74 9.70
C GLU A 84 -0.50 -20.68 9.76
N LEU A 85 -1.71 -20.12 9.88
CA LEU A 85 -2.94 -20.90 9.86
C LEU A 85 -3.16 -21.59 8.52
N ILE A 86 -2.95 -20.90 7.41
CA ILE A 86 -3.05 -21.47 6.06
C ILE A 86 -2.00 -22.55 5.84
N ALA A 87 -0.74 -22.31 6.24
CA ALA A 87 0.33 -23.30 6.10
C ALA A 87 0.10 -24.59 6.92
N ALA A 88 -0.63 -24.48 8.02
CA ALA A 88 -1.00 -25.63 8.87
C ALA A 88 -2.22 -26.40 8.37
N ASP A 89 -3.00 -25.83 7.47
CA ASP A 89 -4.22 -26.44 6.96
C ASP A 89 -3.91 -27.40 5.80
N PRO A 90 -4.31 -28.70 5.88
CA PRO A 90 -4.00 -29.70 4.87
C PRO A 90 -4.65 -29.47 3.51
N ALA A 91 -5.64 -28.56 3.41
CA ALA A 91 -6.25 -28.19 2.14
C ALA A 91 -5.30 -27.34 1.26
N PHE A 92 -4.28 -26.73 1.87
CA PHE A 92 -3.30 -25.90 1.16
C PHE A 92 -1.97 -26.65 0.99
N PRO A 93 -1.56 -26.97 -0.24
CA PRO A 93 -0.33 -27.70 -0.51
C PRO A 93 0.93 -26.82 -0.48
N MET A 94 0.86 -25.63 0.13
CA MET A 94 1.93 -24.65 0.19
C MET A 94 2.45 -24.50 1.62
N GLY A 95 3.80 -24.49 1.74
CA GLY A 95 4.46 -24.26 3.02
C GLY A 95 4.53 -22.79 3.42
N LEU A 96 4.80 -22.51 4.69
CA LEU A 96 4.87 -21.16 5.25
C LEU A 96 5.90 -20.27 4.53
N GLU A 97 7.07 -20.81 4.21
CA GLU A 97 8.13 -20.05 3.52
C GLU A 97 7.70 -19.67 2.07
N GLU A 98 6.96 -20.53 1.41
CA GLU A 98 6.42 -20.29 0.08
C GLU A 98 5.33 -19.20 0.12
N LEU A 99 4.43 -19.26 1.11
CA LEU A 99 3.44 -18.23 1.36
C LEU A 99 4.09 -16.88 1.67
N LYS A 100 5.10 -16.84 2.53
CA LYS A 100 5.84 -15.60 2.84
C LYS A 100 6.55 -15.03 1.62
N ALA A 101 7.15 -15.87 0.78
CA ALA A 101 7.80 -15.43 -0.45
C ALA A 101 6.82 -14.84 -1.49
N SER A 102 5.53 -15.20 -1.41
CA SER A 102 4.48 -14.62 -2.26
C SER A 102 3.99 -13.25 -1.79
N MET A 103 4.32 -12.83 -0.55
CA MET A 103 3.91 -11.55 0.04
C MET A 103 4.76 -10.39 -0.47
N ASP A 104 4.56 -10.03 -1.73
CA ASP A 104 5.23 -8.91 -2.38
C ASP A 104 4.26 -7.74 -2.56
N PRO A 105 4.37 -6.66 -1.78
CA PRO A 105 3.48 -5.51 -1.86
C PRO A 105 3.45 -4.85 -3.24
N SER A 106 4.53 -4.96 -4.01
CA SER A 106 4.60 -4.33 -5.33
C SER A 106 3.58 -4.88 -6.32
N LYS A 107 3.07 -6.09 -6.09
CA LYS A 107 2.02 -6.72 -6.92
C LYS A 107 0.63 -6.10 -6.72
N TYR A 108 0.45 -5.28 -5.67
CA TYR A 108 -0.85 -4.71 -5.29
C TYR A 108 -0.97 -3.21 -5.57
N ILE A 109 0.09 -2.56 -6.08
CA ILE A 109 0.09 -1.13 -6.41
C ILE A 109 -0.57 -0.78 -7.75
N GLY A 110 -0.95 -1.80 -8.54
CA GLY A 110 -1.52 -1.60 -9.88
C GLY A 110 -0.59 -0.79 -10.77
N ARG A 111 -1.13 0.27 -11.38
CA ARG A 111 -0.41 1.18 -12.29
C ARG A 111 -0.01 2.50 -11.64
N SER A 112 0.10 2.57 -10.32
CA SER A 112 0.39 3.81 -9.60
C SER A 112 1.70 4.45 -10.07
N LYS A 113 2.75 3.65 -10.26
CA LYS A 113 4.06 4.12 -10.70
C LYS A 113 4.00 4.74 -12.10
N GLU A 114 3.45 4.00 -13.06
CA GLU A 114 3.32 4.45 -14.45
C GLU A 114 2.44 5.70 -14.57
N GLN A 115 1.39 5.81 -13.75
CA GLN A 115 0.52 6.99 -13.73
C GLN A 115 1.27 8.22 -13.20
N VAL A 116 2.05 8.09 -12.13
CA VAL A 116 2.88 9.18 -11.61
C VAL A 116 3.92 9.61 -12.64
N GLU A 117 4.65 8.66 -13.22
CA GLU A 117 5.68 8.96 -14.23
C GLU A 117 5.07 9.65 -15.46
N ALA A 118 3.93 9.17 -15.94
CA ALA A 118 3.22 9.77 -17.07
C ALA A 118 2.72 11.19 -16.74
N PHE A 119 2.20 11.42 -15.55
CA PHE A 119 1.74 12.73 -15.10
C PHE A 119 2.91 13.72 -14.99
N LEU A 120 4.00 13.31 -14.36
CA LEU A 120 5.21 14.14 -14.27
C LEU A 120 5.73 14.52 -15.66
N LYS A 121 5.88 13.53 -16.54
CA LYS A 121 6.42 13.74 -17.89
C LYS A 121 5.53 14.60 -18.78
N ASN A 122 4.22 14.33 -18.77
CA ASN A 122 3.31 14.90 -19.76
C ASN A 122 2.63 16.20 -19.30
N VAL A 123 2.58 16.45 -17.99
CA VAL A 123 1.89 17.60 -17.40
C VAL A 123 2.85 18.49 -16.63
N ILE A 124 3.56 17.94 -15.63
CA ILE A 124 4.34 18.75 -14.71
C ILE A 124 5.60 19.32 -15.34
N HIS A 125 6.44 18.48 -15.99
CA HIS A 125 7.68 18.94 -16.58
C HIS A 125 7.46 20.02 -17.65
N PRO A 126 6.48 19.94 -18.57
CA PRO A 126 6.17 21.02 -19.50
C PRO A 126 5.76 22.33 -18.83
N ILE A 127 4.98 22.26 -17.74
CA ILE A 127 4.59 23.46 -16.98
C ILE A 127 5.80 24.10 -16.31
N LEU A 128 6.65 23.30 -15.67
CA LEU A 128 7.86 23.80 -15.02
C LEU A 128 8.84 24.43 -16.02
N GLU A 129 9.02 23.79 -17.18
CA GLU A 129 9.88 24.35 -18.24
C GLU A 129 9.35 25.65 -18.81
N ALA A 130 8.03 25.74 -19.03
CA ALA A 130 7.39 26.97 -19.53
C ALA A 130 7.47 28.14 -18.54
N ASN A 131 7.66 27.86 -17.26
CA ASN A 131 7.68 28.85 -16.17
C ASN A 131 9.00 28.84 -15.38
N LYS A 132 10.08 28.38 -15.99
CA LYS A 132 11.37 28.21 -15.33
C LYS A 132 11.93 29.50 -14.68
N ASP A 133 11.60 30.64 -15.26
CA ASP A 133 12.04 31.96 -14.74
C ASP A 133 11.31 32.36 -13.43
N LEU A 134 10.21 31.68 -13.11
CA LEU A 134 9.42 31.86 -11.89
C LEU A 134 9.76 30.87 -10.79
N LEU A 135 10.63 29.89 -11.06
CA LEU A 135 10.99 28.85 -10.11
C LEU A 135 12.00 29.37 -9.08
N GLY A 136 12.00 28.77 -7.89
CA GLY A 136 12.98 29.08 -6.83
C GLY A 136 12.51 30.11 -5.80
N VAL A 137 11.24 30.50 -5.86
CA VAL A 137 10.61 31.24 -4.76
C VAL A 137 10.48 30.27 -3.56
N LYS A 138 11.09 30.68 -2.42
CA LYS A 138 10.94 29.92 -1.18
C LYS A 138 9.77 30.48 -0.38
N ALA A 139 8.88 29.59 0.06
CA ALA A 139 7.89 29.94 1.06
C ALA A 139 8.58 30.09 2.42
N GLU A 140 8.64 31.33 2.95
CA GLU A 140 9.14 31.61 4.30
C GLU A 140 7.93 31.83 5.22
N ILE A 141 7.62 30.83 6.04
CA ILE A 141 6.59 30.98 7.07
C ILE A 141 7.31 31.36 8.36
N ASN A 142 7.20 32.63 8.75
CA ASN A 142 7.67 33.10 10.05
C ASN A 142 6.55 32.91 11.08
N VAL A 143 6.66 31.87 11.93
CA VAL A 143 5.76 31.62 13.06
C VAL A 143 6.48 32.00 14.35
#